data_e4198daa92e322e19cb297405bb8c2f9
#
_entry.id   e4198daa92e322e19cb297405bb8c2f9
#
_cell.length_a   1.000
_cell.length_b   1.000
_cell.length_c   1.000
_cell.angle_alpha   90.00
_cell.angle_beta   90.00
_cell.angle_gamma   90.00
#
_symmetry.space_group_name_H-M   'P 1'
#
loop_
_entity.id
_entity.type
_entity.pdbx_description
1 polymer ?
#
loop_
_entity_poly.entity_id
_entity_poly.type
_entity_poly.pdbx_seq_one_letter_code
_entity_poly.pdbx_strand_id
1 'polypeptide(L)'
;MHAISTRPLPATSHGHDPTQTLVILGPDGAGKSTLIEALTRQLLNERIRARRLANAAARSWLTKFSRRLGITFPTFTQDFFETSIRGFNVARNMVSAAHSGGLSVMDRHLYCQLVLRRLRGHPSGLLLPWLAAKSTERARIILLDIDPHLAYERIVSRGKDHETLEYLSESRDEYLRLAQVHGWIILDASLPTSHLVEQLRLVIGK
;
A
#
# COMPACT_ATOMS: atom_id res chain seq x y z
N MET A 1 -5.42 15.44 -23.86
CA MET A 1 -4.88 16.38 -22.85
C MET A 1 -5.92 16.51 -21.75
N HIS A 2 -5.86 15.68 -20.72
CA HIS A 2 -6.78 15.77 -19.56
C HIS A 2 -6.03 16.48 -18.45
N ALA A 3 -6.50 17.67 -18.12
CA ALA A 3 -5.98 18.47 -17.02
C ALA A 3 -6.26 17.76 -15.69
N ILE A 4 -5.23 17.40 -14.98
CA ILE A 4 -5.31 16.88 -13.60
C ILE A 4 -5.77 18.05 -12.73
N SER A 5 -7.02 17.98 -12.26
CA SER A 5 -7.58 18.94 -11.31
C SER A 5 -6.86 18.80 -9.96
N THR A 6 -5.89 19.67 -9.71
CA THR A 6 -5.28 19.83 -8.40
C THR A 6 -6.26 20.54 -7.47
N ARG A 7 -7.06 19.78 -6.75
CA ARG A 7 -7.88 20.32 -5.67
C ARG A 7 -6.94 20.76 -4.56
N PRO A 8 -7.00 22.02 -4.07
CA PRO A 8 -6.15 22.48 -2.97
C PRO A 8 -6.47 21.67 -1.71
N LEU A 9 -5.41 21.23 -1.02
CA LEU A 9 -5.50 20.52 0.26
C LEU A 9 -6.22 21.40 1.29
N PRO A 10 -7.19 20.87 2.05
CA PRO A 10 -7.79 21.61 3.15
C PRO A 10 -6.73 21.91 4.21
N ALA A 11 -6.56 23.19 4.52
CA ALA A 11 -5.74 23.64 5.64
C ALA A 11 -6.38 23.17 6.96
N THR A 12 -5.85 22.11 7.54
CA THR A 12 -6.27 21.64 8.86
C THR A 12 -5.35 22.21 9.94
N SER A 13 -5.96 22.90 10.91
CA SER A 13 -5.37 23.42 12.14
C SER A 13 -4.60 22.33 12.91
N HIS A 14 -3.34 22.60 13.22
CA HIS A 14 -2.37 21.64 13.74
C HIS A 14 -2.48 21.47 15.25
N GLY A 15 -3.27 20.46 15.67
CA GLY A 15 -2.99 19.79 16.92
C GLY A 15 -2.00 18.64 16.62
N HIS A 16 -0.88 18.57 17.30
CA HIS A 16 0.08 17.47 17.19
C HIS A 16 -0.60 16.17 17.65
N ASP A 17 -1.14 15.38 16.72
CA ASP A 17 -1.53 14.00 17.02
C ASP A 17 -0.24 13.16 17.04
N PRO A 18 0.18 12.64 18.22
CA PRO A 18 1.47 11.98 18.37
C PRO A 18 1.59 10.63 17.64
N THR A 19 0.50 10.12 17.07
CA THR A 19 0.48 8.84 16.37
C THR A 19 -0.15 8.98 14.98
N GLN A 20 0.65 9.40 14.01
CA GLN A 20 0.19 9.38 12.62
C GLN A 20 0.47 8.03 11.97
N THR A 21 -0.54 7.49 11.29
CA THR A 21 -0.39 6.31 10.45
C THR A 21 -0.51 6.70 8.98
N LEU A 22 0.51 6.33 8.21
CA LEU A 22 0.56 6.50 6.77
C LEU A 22 0.49 5.12 6.12
N VAL A 23 -0.43 4.93 5.19
CA VAL A 23 -0.56 3.68 4.41
C VAL A 23 -0.15 3.96 2.98
N ILE A 24 0.84 3.24 2.47
CA ILE A 24 1.31 3.40 1.08
C ILE A 24 0.84 2.22 0.24
N LEU A 25 0.06 2.54 -0.79
CA LEU A 25 -0.54 1.61 -1.74
C LEU A 25 -0.06 1.90 -3.16
N GLY A 26 -0.34 0.99 -4.08
CA GLY A 26 -0.04 1.12 -5.50
C GLY A 26 0.32 -0.22 -6.13
N PRO A 27 0.32 -0.30 -7.47
CA PRO A 27 0.70 -1.51 -8.21
C PRO A 27 2.16 -1.92 -7.95
N ASP A 28 2.50 -3.13 -8.32
CA ASP A 28 3.89 -3.58 -8.25
C ASP A 28 4.71 -2.76 -9.26
N GLY A 29 5.97 -2.51 -8.96
CA GLY A 29 6.79 -1.57 -9.73
C GLY A 29 6.69 -0.10 -9.32
N ALA A 30 5.68 0.34 -8.56
CA ALA A 30 5.48 1.74 -8.15
C ALA A 30 6.55 2.29 -7.18
N GLY A 31 7.48 1.49 -6.68
CA GLY A 31 8.56 1.98 -5.81
C GLY A 31 8.17 2.16 -4.34
N LYS A 32 7.07 1.59 -3.88
CA LYS A 32 6.57 1.69 -2.48
C LYS A 32 7.64 1.50 -1.43
N SER A 33 8.35 0.37 -1.49
CA SER A 33 9.36 0.03 -0.48
C SER A 33 10.56 0.99 -0.49
N THR A 34 10.97 1.44 -1.68
CA THR A 34 12.04 2.43 -1.84
C THR A 34 11.66 3.77 -1.23
N LEU A 35 10.43 4.23 -1.49
CA LEU A 35 9.92 5.48 -0.93
C LEU A 35 9.80 5.41 0.60
N ILE A 36 9.26 4.30 1.13
CA ILE A 36 9.11 4.11 2.58
C ILE A 36 10.48 4.11 3.26
N GLU A 37 11.46 3.45 2.67
CA GLU A 37 12.82 3.40 3.21
C GLU A 37 13.46 4.78 3.18
N ALA A 38 13.36 5.51 2.08
CA ALA A 38 13.89 6.87 1.96
C ALA A 38 13.25 7.84 2.97
N LEU A 39 11.92 7.85 3.07
CA LEU A 39 11.18 8.65 4.04
C LEU A 39 11.58 8.32 5.48
N THR A 40 11.60 7.03 5.83
CA THR A 40 11.92 6.60 7.20
C THR A 40 13.35 6.97 7.57
N ARG A 41 14.31 6.79 6.66
CA ARG A 41 15.72 7.16 6.86
C ARG A 41 15.86 8.67 7.07
N GLN A 42 15.21 9.48 6.25
CA GLN A 42 15.28 10.95 6.37
C GLN A 42 14.71 11.43 7.71
N LEU A 43 13.54 10.93 8.11
CA LEU A 43 12.91 11.29 9.38
C LEU A 43 13.77 10.88 10.58
N LEU A 44 14.41 9.70 10.54
CA LEU A 44 15.32 9.25 11.59
C LEU A 44 16.56 10.14 11.70
N ASN A 45 17.13 10.60 10.58
CA ASN A 45 18.25 11.56 10.58
C ASN A 45 17.85 12.89 11.23
N GLU A 46 16.59 13.28 11.12
CA GLU A 46 16.02 14.48 11.77
C GLU A 46 15.55 14.21 13.22
N ARG A 47 15.86 13.04 13.77
CA ARG A 47 15.44 12.59 15.11
C ARG A 47 13.92 12.48 15.28
N ILE A 48 13.19 12.36 14.19
CA ILE A 48 11.75 12.10 14.19
C ILE A 48 11.52 10.59 14.24
N ARG A 49 10.77 10.13 15.25
CA ARG A 49 10.45 8.71 15.38
C ARG A 49 9.55 8.25 14.23
N ALA A 50 10.10 7.46 13.35
CA ALA A 50 9.38 6.82 12.25
C ALA A 50 9.72 5.34 12.16
N ARG A 51 8.73 4.51 11.84
CA ARG A 51 8.95 3.08 11.66
C ARG A 51 8.13 2.52 10.51
N ARG A 52 8.72 1.57 9.80
CA ARG A 52 8.05 0.78 8.77
C ARG A 52 7.31 -0.39 9.40
N LEU A 53 6.04 -0.56 9.05
CA LEU A 53 5.21 -1.71 9.39
C LEU A 53 4.93 -2.49 8.10
N ALA A 54 5.62 -3.60 7.90
CA ALA A 54 5.43 -4.43 6.72
C ALA A 54 4.27 -5.39 6.92
N ASN A 55 3.30 -5.36 6.00
CA ASN A 55 2.21 -6.33 5.91
C ASN A 55 2.57 -7.37 4.84
N ALA A 56 3.51 -8.25 5.15
CA ALA A 56 3.98 -9.28 4.23
C ALA A 56 2.81 -10.16 3.75
N ALA A 57 2.78 -10.43 2.45
CA ALA A 57 1.86 -11.43 1.90
C ALA A 57 2.35 -12.82 2.28
N ALA A 58 1.44 -13.69 2.73
CA ALA A 58 1.75 -15.09 3.04
C ALA A 58 2.10 -15.94 1.80
N ARG A 59 1.96 -15.37 0.60
CA ARG A 59 2.11 -16.05 -0.68
C ARG A 59 3.42 -16.83 -0.80
N SER A 60 4.56 -16.21 -0.45
CA SER A 60 5.87 -16.87 -0.55
C SER A 60 6.01 -18.04 0.43
N TRP A 61 5.39 -17.95 1.60
CA TRP A 61 5.39 -19.01 2.59
C TRP A 61 4.45 -20.15 2.17
N LEU A 62 3.22 -19.84 1.75
CA LEU A 62 2.24 -20.81 1.26
C LEU A 62 2.76 -21.57 0.04
N THR A 63 3.39 -20.88 -0.92
CA THR A 63 3.97 -21.53 -2.11
C THR A 63 5.11 -22.49 -1.74
N LYS A 64 5.97 -22.09 -0.79
CA LYS A 64 7.05 -22.96 -0.28
C LYS A 64 6.50 -24.16 0.48
N PHE A 65 5.45 -23.96 1.27
CA PHE A 65 4.80 -25.02 2.05
C PHE A 65 4.06 -25.99 1.15
N SER A 66 3.27 -25.50 0.19
CA SER A 66 2.58 -26.27 -0.84
C SER A 66 3.56 -27.14 -1.64
N ARG A 67 4.68 -26.54 -2.08
CA ARG A 67 5.72 -27.28 -2.82
C ARG A 67 6.41 -28.35 -1.97
N ARG A 68 6.57 -28.11 -0.65
CA ARG A 68 7.16 -29.09 0.27
C ARG A 68 6.27 -30.29 0.55
N LEU A 69 4.94 -30.10 0.55
CA LEU A 69 3.96 -31.14 0.84
C LEU A 69 3.39 -31.79 -0.42
N GLY A 70 3.73 -31.31 -1.63
CA GLY A 70 3.16 -31.81 -2.89
C GLY A 70 1.65 -31.58 -3.03
N ILE A 71 1.07 -30.64 -2.24
CA ILE A 71 -0.37 -30.38 -2.19
C ILE A 71 -0.65 -29.08 -2.95
N THR A 72 -1.51 -29.14 -3.97
CA THR A 72 -2.06 -27.96 -4.65
C THR A 72 -3.35 -27.54 -3.95
N PHE A 73 -3.31 -26.42 -3.26
CA PHE A 73 -4.53 -25.85 -2.66
C PHE A 73 -5.38 -25.16 -3.75
N PRO A 74 -6.72 -25.34 -3.72
CA PRO A 74 -7.62 -24.56 -4.57
C PRO A 74 -7.38 -23.05 -4.38
N THR A 75 -7.55 -22.26 -5.45
CA THR A 75 -7.31 -20.80 -5.43
C THR A 75 -8.12 -20.06 -4.36
N PHE A 76 -9.35 -20.53 -4.09
CA PHE A 76 -10.20 -19.97 -3.05
C PHE A 76 -9.62 -20.15 -1.63
N THR A 77 -9.06 -21.32 -1.32
CA THR A 77 -8.43 -21.58 -0.02
C THR A 77 -7.16 -20.77 0.16
N GLN A 78 -6.37 -20.61 -0.91
CA GLN A 78 -5.19 -19.75 -0.89
C GLN A 78 -5.56 -18.28 -0.61
N ASP A 79 -6.60 -17.76 -1.27
CA ASP A 79 -7.11 -16.41 -1.05
C ASP A 79 -7.63 -16.20 0.37
N PHE A 80 -8.31 -17.20 0.95
CA PHE A 80 -8.80 -17.13 2.32
C PHE A 80 -7.63 -17.04 3.32
N PHE A 81 -6.62 -17.88 3.17
CA PHE A 81 -5.44 -17.86 4.03
C PHE A 81 -4.62 -16.56 3.85
N GLU A 82 -4.41 -16.11 2.61
CA GLU A 82 -3.73 -14.83 2.35
C GLU A 82 -4.47 -13.66 3.00
N THR A 83 -5.80 -13.62 2.88
CA THR A 83 -6.63 -12.57 3.46
C THR A 83 -6.58 -12.60 4.98
N SER A 84 -6.68 -13.80 5.59
CA SER A 84 -6.66 -13.97 7.05
C SER A 84 -5.32 -13.56 7.65
N ILE A 85 -4.21 -14.02 7.07
CA ILE A 85 -2.86 -13.67 7.54
C ILE A 85 -2.61 -12.16 7.36
N ARG A 86 -3.01 -11.58 6.24
CA ARG A 86 -2.89 -10.14 6.01
C ARG A 86 -3.76 -9.35 6.98
N GLY A 87 -5.00 -9.78 7.21
CA GLY A 87 -5.90 -9.17 8.18
C GLY A 87 -5.31 -9.18 9.59
N PHE A 88 -4.77 -10.30 10.03
CA PHE A 88 -4.08 -10.42 11.30
C PHE A 88 -2.85 -9.50 11.40
N ASN A 89 -2.01 -9.46 10.36
CA ASN A 89 -0.84 -8.57 10.33
C ASN A 89 -1.24 -7.10 10.36
N VAL A 90 -2.28 -6.70 9.62
CA VAL A 90 -2.80 -5.33 9.65
C VAL A 90 -3.33 -4.99 11.03
N ALA A 91 -4.17 -5.84 11.63
CA ALA A 91 -4.70 -5.60 12.98
C ALA A 91 -3.58 -5.46 14.02
N ARG A 92 -2.60 -6.38 14.03
CA ARG A 92 -1.43 -6.30 14.91
C ARG A 92 -0.63 -5.02 14.69
N ASN A 93 -0.39 -4.64 13.45
CA ASN A 93 0.38 -3.45 13.11
C ASN A 93 -0.37 -2.17 13.47
N MET A 94 -1.69 -2.15 13.39
CA MET A 94 -2.51 -1.02 13.85
C MET A 94 -2.45 -0.85 15.36
N VAL A 95 -2.61 -1.94 16.13
CA VAL A 95 -2.43 -1.91 17.60
C VAL A 95 -1.03 -1.40 17.94
N SER A 96 -0.02 -1.93 17.25
CA SER A 96 1.36 -1.48 17.42
C SER A 96 1.55 0.00 17.04
N ALA A 97 0.91 0.48 15.98
CA ALA A 97 0.96 1.90 15.57
C ALA A 97 0.34 2.81 16.65
N ALA A 98 -0.81 2.43 17.22
CA ALA A 98 -1.49 3.20 18.26
C ALA A 98 -0.64 3.40 19.53
N HIS A 99 0.27 2.49 19.82
CA HIS A 99 1.14 2.53 21.02
C HIS A 99 2.54 3.10 20.76
N SER A 100 2.86 3.53 19.54
CA SER A 100 4.27 3.78 19.18
C SER A 100 4.78 5.20 19.37
N GLY A 101 3.95 6.17 19.63
CA GLY A 101 4.38 7.56 19.85
C GLY A 101 5.24 8.13 18.72
N GLY A 102 4.87 7.93 17.45
CA GLY A 102 5.59 8.42 16.27
C GLY A 102 4.89 8.07 14.96
N LEU A 103 5.51 8.40 13.82
CA LEU A 103 4.97 8.06 12.51
C LEU A 103 5.09 6.56 12.24
N SER A 104 3.98 5.92 11.94
CA SER A 104 3.92 4.53 11.49
C SER A 104 3.62 4.49 10.00
N VAL A 105 4.52 3.95 9.18
CA VAL A 105 4.35 3.82 7.74
C VAL A 105 4.06 2.37 7.40
N MET A 106 2.84 2.08 6.95
CA MET A 106 2.41 0.74 6.55
C MET A 106 2.72 0.50 5.07
N ASP A 107 3.49 -0.54 4.82
CA ASP A 107 3.75 -1.08 3.49
C ASP A 107 2.72 -2.16 3.18
N ARG A 108 1.79 -1.86 2.27
CA ARG A 108 0.61 -2.68 1.91
C ARG A 108 -0.46 -2.72 3.02
N HIS A 109 -1.70 -2.97 2.60
CA HIS A 109 -2.88 -3.00 3.47
C HIS A 109 -3.93 -3.99 2.92
N LEU A 110 -5.07 -4.14 3.60
CA LEU A 110 -6.20 -4.96 3.14
C LEU A 110 -6.75 -4.52 1.77
N TYR A 111 -6.61 -3.25 1.42
CA TYR A 111 -6.97 -2.75 0.08
C TYR A 111 -6.21 -3.47 -1.05
N CYS A 112 -4.96 -3.88 -0.83
CA CYS A 112 -4.25 -4.71 -1.82
C CYS A 112 -4.95 -6.05 -2.06
N GLN A 113 -5.65 -6.58 -1.04
CA GLN A 113 -6.40 -7.83 -1.19
C GLN A 113 -7.73 -7.60 -1.94
N LEU A 114 -8.34 -6.43 -1.77
CA LEU A 114 -9.52 -6.05 -2.56
C LEU A 114 -9.18 -5.95 -4.04
N VAL A 115 -8.09 -5.27 -4.38
CA VAL A 115 -7.58 -5.19 -5.76
C VAL A 115 -7.33 -6.59 -6.30
N LEU A 116 -6.55 -7.42 -5.60
CA LEU A 116 -6.23 -8.77 -6.05
C LEU A 116 -7.47 -9.65 -6.28
N ARG A 117 -8.48 -9.57 -5.39
CA ARG A 117 -9.74 -10.30 -5.56
C ARG A 117 -10.51 -9.82 -6.77
N ARG A 118 -10.54 -8.51 -6.99
CA ARG A 118 -11.23 -7.93 -8.16
C ARG A 118 -10.61 -8.44 -9.46
N LEU A 119 -9.29 -8.40 -9.58
CA LEU A 119 -8.54 -8.89 -10.74
C LEU A 119 -8.73 -10.39 -10.99
N ARG A 120 -8.93 -11.17 -9.93
CA ARG A 120 -9.21 -12.61 -10.04
C ARG A 120 -10.68 -12.96 -10.25
N GLY A 121 -11.57 -11.97 -10.38
CA GLY A 121 -13.01 -12.19 -10.47
C GLY A 121 -13.65 -12.74 -9.18
N HIS A 122 -12.96 -12.65 -8.04
CA HIS A 122 -13.50 -13.16 -6.77
C HIS A 122 -14.31 -12.10 -6.03
N PRO A 123 -15.44 -12.46 -5.41
CA PRO A 123 -16.25 -11.52 -4.64
C PRO A 123 -15.49 -11.06 -3.40
N SER A 124 -15.52 -9.76 -3.15
CA SER A 124 -14.91 -9.17 -1.96
C SER A 124 -15.72 -9.38 -0.68
N GLY A 125 -17.01 -9.74 -0.82
CA GLY A 125 -17.95 -9.77 0.28
C GLY A 125 -18.14 -8.37 0.92
N LEU A 126 -18.81 -8.30 2.06
CA LEU A 126 -19.01 -7.05 2.79
C LEU A 126 -17.95 -6.84 3.89
N LEU A 127 -17.44 -7.92 4.46
CA LEU A 127 -16.55 -7.88 5.62
C LEU A 127 -15.18 -7.29 5.26
N LEU A 128 -14.58 -7.69 4.15
CA LEU A 128 -13.23 -7.24 3.79
C LEU A 128 -13.18 -5.75 3.46
N PRO A 129 -14.11 -5.17 2.64
CA PRO A 129 -14.18 -3.73 2.43
C PRO A 129 -14.41 -2.96 3.72
N TRP A 130 -15.33 -3.45 4.58
CA TRP A 130 -15.60 -2.83 5.88
C TRP A 130 -14.36 -2.82 6.79
N LEU A 131 -13.65 -3.95 6.92
CA LEU A 131 -12.40 -4.03 7.69
C LEU A 131 -11.32 -3.11 7.11
N ALA A 132 -11.19 -3.05 5.79
CA ALA A 132 -10.24 -2.17 5.13
C ALA A 132 -10.52 -0.69 5.46
N ALA A 133 -11.77 -0.25 5.34
CA ALA A 133 -12.18 1.11 5.67
C ALA A 133 -12.01 1.41 7.17
N LYS A 134 -12.50 0.52 8.03
CA LYS A 134 -12.42 0.69 9.50
C LYS A 134 -10.98 0.79 9.99
N SER A 135 -10.10 -0.02 9.44
CA SER A 135 -8.69 -0.03 9.81
C SER A 135 -7.91 1.21 9.33
N THR A 136 -8.48 2.04 8.49
CA THR A 136 -7.82 3.25 7.96
C THR A 136 -8.50 4.55 8.34
N GLU A 137 -9.53 4.54 9.19
CA GLU A 137 -10.26 5.75 9.59
C GLU A 137 -9.36 6.87 10.12
N ARG A 138 -8.26 6.52 10.79
CA ARG A 138 -7.29 7.46 11.36
C ARG A 138 -5.96 7.49 10.59
N ALA A 139 -5.90 6.86 9.44
CA ALA A 139 -4.70 6.81 8.62
C ALA A 139 -4.84 7.71 7.39
N ARG A 140 -3.72 8.26 6.93
CA ARG A 140 -3.64 8.89 5.61
C ARG A 140 -3.21 7.84 4.60
N ILE A 141 -3.98 7.69 3.54
CA ILE A 141 -3.71 6.70 2.49
C ILE A 141 -3.13 7.42 1.29
N ILE A 142 -1.99 6.93 0.85
CA ILE A 142 -1.27 7.42 -0.33
C ILE A 142 -1.28 6.32 -1.39
N LEU A 143 -1.76 6.66 -2.57
CA LEU A 143 -1.61 5.84 -3.76
C LEU A 143 -0.40 6.34 -4.56
N LEU A 144 0.56 5.47 -4.80
CA LEU A 144 1.61 5.69 -5.79
C LEU A 144 1.08 5.24 -7.15
N ASP A 145 0.70 6.21 -7.98
CA ASP A 145 0.27 5.95 -9.34
C ASP A 145 1.48 5.89 -10.28
N ILE A 146 1.53 4.88 -11.12
CA ILE A 146 2.61 4.68 -12.08
C ILE A 146 2.04 4.19 -13.41
N ASP A 147 2.64 4.66 -14.50
CA ASP A 147 2.36 4.10 -15.82
C ASP A 147 2.70 2.60 -15.86
N PRO A 148 1.80 1.73 -16.40
CA PRO A 148 2.01 0.29 -16.41
C PRO A 148 3.26 -0.15 -17.18
N HIS A 149 3.65 0.54 -18.25
CA HIS A 149 4.88 0.23 -19.00
C HIS A 149 6.11 0.51 -18.15
N LEU A 150 6.16 1.67 -17.47
CA LEU A 150 7.25 2.02 -16.59
C LEU A 150 7.32 1.07 -15.37
N ALA A 151 6.17 0.65 -14.83
CA ALA A 151 6.11 -0.36 -13.77
C ALA A 151 6.69 -1.70 -14.24
N TYR A 152 6.31 -2.14 -15.43
CA TYR A 152 6.80 -3.36 -16.06
C TYR A 152 8.31 -3.34 -16.25
N GLU A 153 8.86 -2.26 -16.83
CA GLU A 153 10.31 -2.07 -17.01
C GLU A 153 11.06 -2.18 -15.66
N ARG A 154 10.53 -1.54 -14.62
CA ARG A 154 11.11 -1.60 -13.27
C ARG A 154 11.04 -3.01 -12.65
N ILE A 155 10.02 -3.79 -12.95
CA ILE A 155 9.89 -5.18 -12.48
C ILE A 155 10.89 -6.08 -13.21
N VAL A 156 10.94 -6.00 -14.54
CA VAL A 156 11.86 -6.79 -15.37
C VAL A 156 13.31 -6.53 -14.99
N SER A 157 13.68 -5.25 -14.82
CA SER A 157 15.05 -4.88 -14.42
C SER A 157 15.48 -5.44 -13.05
N ARG A 158 14.53 -5.74 -12.15
CA ARG A 158 14.80 -6.37 -10.84
C ARG A 158 14.91 -7.89 -10.89
N GLY A 159 14.42 -8.54 -11.95
CA GLY A 159 14.51 -9.98 -12.15
C GLY A 159 13.84 -10.87 -11.11
N LYS A 160 12.90 -10.35 -10.33
CA LYS A 160 12.29 -11.07 -9.18
C LYS A 160 10.83 -11.48 -9.36
N ASP A 161 10.10 -10.77 -10.19
CA ASP A 161 8.66 -10.92 -10.38
C ASP A 161 8.33 -10.99 -11.89
N HIS A 162 7.22 -11.65 -12.24
CA HIS A 162 6.73 -11.82 -13.61
C HIS A 162 5.26 -11.38 -13.69
N GLU A 163 5.02 -10.08 -13.43
CA GLU A 163 3.69 -9.52 -13.64
C GLU A 163 3.54 -9.12 -15.12
N THR A 164 2.37 -9.41 -15.72
CA THR A 164 2.09 -9.00 -17.09
C THR A 164 1.70 -7.53 -17.16
N LEU A 165 1.89 -6.91 -18.32
CA LEU A 165 1.48 -5.53 -18.54
C LEU A 165 -0.03 -5.34 -18.34
N GLU A 166 -0.84 -6.31 -18.79
CA GLU A 166 -2.28 -6.32 -18.62
C GLU A 166 -2.66 -6.30 -17.13
N TYR A 167 -2.06 -7.20 -16.33
CA TYR A 167 -2.27 -7.22 -14.88
C TYR A 167 -1.89 -5.90 -14.21
N LEU A 168 -0.80 -5.27 -14.63
CA LEU A 168 -0.38 -3.98 -14.08
C LEU A 168 -1.36 -2.86 -14.44
N SER A 169 -1.89 -2.86 -15.67
CA SER A 169 -2.91 -1.92 -16.12
C SER A 169 -4.20 -2.06 -15.31
N GLU A 170 -4.76 -3.26 -15.24
CA GLU A 170 -5.97 -3.53 -14.46
C GLU A 170 -5.79 -3.22 -12.97
N SER A 171 -4.62 -3.55 -12.43
CA SER A 171 -4.28 -3.24 -11.03
C SER A 171 -4.26 -1.74 -10.76
N ARG A 172 -3.66 -0.95 -11.67
CA ARG A 172 -3.65 0.51 -11.60
C ARG A 172 -5.06 1.07 -11.61
N ASP A 173 -5.90 0.63 -12.56
CA ASP A 173 -7.27 1.11 -12.72
C ASP A 173 -8.10 0.87 -11.46
N GLU A 174 -7.98 -0.32 -10.87
CA GLU A 174 -8.69 -0.64 -9.63
C GLU A 174 -8.18 0.17 -8.44
N TYR A 175 -6.86 0.43 -8.32
CA TYR A 175 -6.33 1.33 -7.30
C TYR A 175 -6.82 2.76 -7.48
N LEU A 176 -6.87 3.29 -8.71
CA LEU A 176 -7.40 4.63 -9.01
C LEU A 176 -8.88 4.73 -8.67
N ARG A 177 -9.67 3.70 -9.02
CA ARG A 177 -11.08 3.62 -8.65
C ARG A 177 -11.28 3.67 -7.13
N LEU A 178 -10.50 2.90 -6.37
CA LEU A 178 -10.56 2.92 -4.90
C LEU A 178 -10.12 4.28 -4.35
N ALA A 179 -9.09 4.89 -4.92
CA ALA A 179 -8.61 6.21 -4.51
C ALA A 179 -9.69 7.29 -4.69
N GLN A 180 -10.43 7.24 -5.80
CA GLN A 180 -11.56 8.16 -6.04
C GLN A 180 -12.69 7.95 -5.02
N VAL A 181 -13.08 6.69 -4.77
CA VAL A 181 -14.18 6.35 -3.84
C VAL A 181 -13.85 6.78 -2.40
N HIS A 182 -12.58 6.63 -1.99
CA HIS A 182 -12.17 6.87 -0.60
C HIS A 182 -11.43 8.20 -0.39
N GLY A 183 -11.24 9.01 -1.44
CA GLY A 183 -10.56 10.30 -1.34
C GLY A 183 -9.08 10.18 -0.97
N TRP A 184 -8.35 9.17 -1.49
CA TRP A 184 -6.93 9.00 -1.22
C TRP A 184 -6.09 10.07 -1.90
N ILE A 185 -4.92 10.35 -1.32
CA ILE A 185 -3.92 11.20 -1.96
C ILE A 185 -3.18 10.38 -3.02
N ILE A 186 -3.14 10.90 -4.24
CA ILE A 186 -2.46 10.24 -5.37
C ILE A 186 -1.16 10.99 -5.64
N LEU A 187 -0.04 10.26 -5.67
CA LEU A 187 1.27 10.78 -6.03
C LEU A 187 1.78 10.09 -7.29
N ASP A 188 2.36 10.87 -8.18
CA ASP A 188 2.97 10.37 -9.41
C ASP A 188 4.29 9.67 -9.11
N ALA A 189 4.29 8.34 -9.18
CA ALA A 189 5.45 7.50 -8.91
C ALA A 189 6.51 7.49 -10.03
N SER A 190 6.31 8.24 -11.11
CA SER A 190 7.34 8.49 -12.11
C SER A 190 8.39 9.49 -11.62
N LEU A 191 8.02 10.35 -10.68
CA LEU A 191 8.88 11.37 -10.10
C LEU A 191 10.06 10.78 -9.30
N PRO A 192 11.17 11.51 -9.16
CA PRO A 192 12.28 11.12 -8.31
C PRO A 192 11.84 10.88 -6.86
N THR A 193 12.45 9.88 -6.21
CA THR A 193 12.11 9.51 -4.83
C THR A 193 12.24 10.69 -3.85
N SER A 194 13.19 11.59 -4.06
CA SER A 194 13.37 12.81 -3.25
C SER A 194 12.14 13.71 -3.28
N HIS A 195 11.57 13.95 -4.46
CA HIS A 195 10.35 14.76 -4.62
C HIS A 195 9.15 14.09 -3.93
N LEU A 196 9.02 12.76 -4.07
CA LEU A 196 7.95 12.02 -3.38
C LEU A 196 8.09 12.09 -1.87
N VAL A 197 9.30 12.06 -1.34
CA VAL A 197 9.55 12.23 0.10
C VAL A 197 9.14 13.62 0.57
N GLU A 198 9.47 14.67 -0.18
CA GLU A 198 9.05 16.06 0.13
C GLU A 198 7.52 16.20 0.14
N GLN A 199 6.83 15.64 -0.87
CA GLN A 199 5.37 15.64 -0.92
C GLN A 199 4.77 14.90 0.28
N LEU A 200 5.32 13.75 0.66
CA LEU A 200 4.88 13.02 1.85
C LEU A 200 5.11 13.82 3.14
N ARG A 201 6.20 14.56 3.25
CA ARG A 201 6.47 15.42 4.40
C ARG A 201 5.42 16.52 4.55
N LEU A 202 5.02 17.15 3.46
CA LEU A 202 3.92 18.11 3.47
C LEU A 202 2.62 17.46 3.95
N VAL A 203 2.34 16.25 3.49
CA VAL A 203 1.15 15.49 3.90
C VAL A 203 1.17 15.20 5.40
N ILE A 204 2.30 14.84 5.99
CA ILE A 204 2.42 14.53 7.42
C ILE A 204 2.68 15.75 8.31
N GLY A 205 2.83 16.96 7.74
CA GLY A 205 3.09 18.18 8.47
C GLY A 205 4.48 18.24 9.11
N LYS A 206 5.48 17.70 8.43
CA LYS A 206 6.89 17.61 8.90
C LYS A 206 7.84 18.24 7.88
#